data_42fa594e284baa530e838b40a8d1359e
#
_entry.id   42fa594e284baa530e838b40a8d1359e
#
_cell.length_a   1.000
_cell.length_b   1.000
_cell.length_c   1.000
_cell.angle_alpha   90.00
_cell.angle_beta   90.00
_cell.angle_gamma   90.00
#
_symmetry.space_group_name_H-M   'P 1'
#
loop_
_entity.id
_entity.type
_entity.pdbx_description
1 polymer ?
#
loop_
_entity_poly.entity_id
_entity_poly.type
_entity_poly.pdbx_seq_one_letter_code
_entity_poly.pdbx_strand_id
1 'polypeptide(L)'
;MEELLTIDDIYNIKGLEDKTIDKETRIHISTVQGMVKRVLYNTGETMPAVSDYDLIIVDEAHRGYILDKEMTDDESLYRDQRDYQSKYRTVIEYFNAVKIALTATPALHTTEIFRTTCFPNTHTEKLVIEGYLIDHDAPHHIETKLNTEGIHYKAGDTVTVFDPVTHEILNGELLDDELDFDVEAFNKKVITEPFNRTVLTEISQYIDPETPRENGKTLIYAVNDDHADMIVSILKEIYSQYGIDNDAIMKITGSVANGDRKKIQEAINRFKNEDYPSVVVTVDLLTTGIDVPSITNLVFMRRVKSRILFEQMLGRATRLCPEIHKTHFDIFDPVGVYDSLEDVNTMKPVVTQPNTTFEQLIEGIKETADNVDVLQNQINQIIAKLQRKKRNMTDETLRSLQRYDGWLYAERVY
;
A
#
# COMPACT_ATOMS: atom_id res chain seq x y z
N MET A 1 -11.91 4.00 36.54
CA MET A 1 -11.25 4.13 35.22
C MET A 1 -10.67 5.52 35.22
N GLU A 2 -9.35 5.65 35.23
CA GLU A 2 -8.72 6.93 34.97
C GLU A 2 -9.05 7.33 33.55
N GLU A 3 -9.68 8.48 33.34
CA GLU A 3 -9.86 9.04 32.02
C GLU A 3 -8.46 9.34 31.45
N LEU A 4 -8.10 8.63 30.37
CA LEU A 4 -6.88 8.90 29.62
C LEU A 4 -7.02 10.28 28.98
N LEU A 5 -6.30 11.27 29.50
CA LEU A 5 -6.23 12.59 28.89
C LEU A 5 -5.65 12.48 27.47
N THR A 6 -6.32 13.13 26.54
CA THR A 6 -5.82 13.26 25.16
C THR A 6 -4.80 14.40 25.06
N ILE A 7 -4.06 14.47 23.94
CA ILE A 7 -3.03 15.52 23.77
C ILE A 7 -3.68 16.92 23.72
N ASP A 8 -4.89 17.03 23.16
CA ASP A 8 -5.65 18.28 23.08
C ASP A 8 -6.28 18.71 24.40
N ASP A 9 -6.44 17.80 25.37
CA ASP A 9 -6.77 18.17 26.75
C ASP A 9 -5.59 18.87 27.49
N ILE A 10 -4.36 18.66 27.01
CA ILE A 10 -3.13 19.13 27.66
C ILE A 10 -2.56 20.37 26.94
N TYR A 11 -2.60 20.38 25.60
CA TYR A 11 -1.95 21.38 24.78
C TYR A 11 -2.94 22.08 23.85
N ASN A 12 -2.75 23.39 23.61
CA ASN A 12 -3.45 24.11 22.57
C ASN A 12 -2.93 23.66 21.20
N ILE A 13 -3.78 22.97 20.44
CA ILE A 13 -3.48 22.41 19.11
C ILE A 13 -4.20 23.23 18.05
N LYS A 14 -3.48 23.60 16.97
CA LYS A 14 -4.07 24.14 15.74
C LYS A 14 -3.95 23.11 14.63
N GLY A 15 -5.08 22.76 14.04
CA GLY A 15 -5.20 21.76 12.99
C GLY A 15 -5.06 22.33 11.58
N LEU A 16 -5.32 21.47 10.59
CA LEU A 16 -5.20 21.82 9.16
C LEU A 16 -6.17 22.92 8.69
N GLU A 17 -7.30 23.05 9.35
CA GLU A 17 -8.36 24.05 9.02
C GLU A 17 -8.11 25.42 9.67
N ASP A 18 -7.19 25.48 10.65
CA ASP A 18 -6.89 26.71 11.37
C ASP A 18 -6.01 27.65 10.53
N LYS A 19 -6.53 28.82 10.22
CA LYS A 19 -5.80 29.81 9.40
C LYS A 19 -4.82 30.68 10.20
N THR A 20 -5.06 30.82 11.50
CA THR A 20 -4.29 31.68 12.40
C THR A 20 -3.71 30.88 13.54
N ILE A 21 -2.45 31.19 13.88
CA ILE A 21 -1.76 30.61 15.03
C ILE A 21 -1.68 31.71 16.10
N ASP A 22 -2.08 31.41 17.32
CA ASP A 22 -1.94 32.31 18.46
C ASP A 22 -0.69 31.96 19.28
N LYS A 23 -0.32 32.86 20.21
CA LYS A 23 0.89 32.69 21.04
C LYS A 23 0.78 31.53 22.05
N GLU A 24 -0.41 31.01 22.27
CA GLU A 24 -0.66 29.90 23.20
C GLU A 24 -0.61 28.55 22.47
N THR A 25 -0.57 28.55 21.16
CA THR A 25 -0.47 27.33 20.34
C THR A 25 0.85 26.60 20.65
N ARG A 26 0.75 25.36 21.07
CA ARG A 26 1.90 24.49 21.36
C ARG A 26 2.17 23.49 20.25
N ILE A 27 1.13 23.03 19.58
CA ILE A 27 1.21 22.08 18.47
C ILE A 27 0.48 22.68 17.27
N HIS A 28 1.15 22.78 16.16
CA HIS A 28 0.58 23.23 14.89
C HIS A 28 0.70 22.15 13.84
N ILE A 29 -0.43 21.65 13.34
CA ILE A 29 -0.52 20.66 12.26
C ILE A 29 -0.79 21.40 10.96
N SER A 30 0.06 21.24 9.97
CA SER A 30 -0.07 21.90 8.67
C SER A 30 0.41 21.01 7.54
N THR A 31 -0.15 21.22 6.34
CA THR A 31 0.45 20.64 5.12
C THR A 31 1.67 21.45 4.70
N VAL A 32 2.63 20.79 4.02
CA VAL A 32 3.79 21.51 3.47
C VAL A 32 3.35 22.61 2.51
N GLN A 33 2.34 22.36 1.67
CA GLN A 33 1.78 23.37 0.75
C GLN A 33 1.17 24.56 1.51
N GLY A 34 0.53 24.32 2.65
CA GLY A 34 0.04 25.37 3.55
C GLY A 34 1.18 26.23 4.08
N MET A 35 2.29 25.61 4.50
CA MET A 35 3.47 26.30 4.98
C MET A 35 4.22 27.03 3.86
N VAL A 36 4.29 26.47 2.63
CA VAL A 36 4.83 27.17 1.45
C VAL A 36 4.08 28.46 1.22
N LYS A 37 2.75 28.44 1.29
CA LYS A 37 1.94 29.66 1.13
C LYS A 37 2.24 30.70 2.23
N ARG A 38 2.41 30.26 3.47
CA ARG A 38 2.66 31.15 4.61
C ARG A 38 4.08 31.74 4.61
N VAL A 39 5.09 30.94 4.22
CA VAL A 39 6.50 31.35 4.26
C VAL A 39 6.93 32.11 3.00
N LEU A 40 6.49 31.64 1.82
CA LEU A 40 6.99 32.20 0.54
C LEU A 40 6.07 33.23 -0.12
N TYR A 41 4.76 33.13 0.12
CA TYR A 41 3.77 33.96 -0.58
C TYR A 41 2.99 34.89 0.33
N ASN A 42 3.20 34.84 1.64
CA ASN A 42 2.54 35.73 2.58
C ASN A 42 3.47 36.89 2.96
N THR A 43 2.96 38.10 2.88
CA THR A 43 3.68 39.32 3.26
C THR A 43 2.86 39.99 4.37
N GLY A 44 3.39 39.97 5.60
CA GLY A 44 2.72 40.69 6.69
C GLY A 44 2.76 39.95 8.03
N GLU A 45 1.89 40.38 8.96
CA GLU A 45 1.85 39.91 10.36
C GLU A 45 1.54 38.41 10.55
N THR A 46 1.07 37.71 9.51
CA THR A 46 0.76 36.28 9.54
C THR A 46 1.87 35.39 9.01
N MET A 47 3.01 35.97 8.60
CA MET A 47 4.20 35.20 8.24
C MET A 47 4.85 34.65 9.51
N PRO A 48 5.06 33.33 9.63
CA PRO A 48 5.73 32.77 10.82
C PRO A 48 7.16 33.25 10.91
N ALA A 49 7.63 33.55 12.11
CA ALA A 49 9.04 33.87 12.34
C ALA A 49 9.90 32.61 12.28
N VAL A 50 11.19 32.79 11.97
CA VAL A 50 12.18 31.69 11.91
C VAL A 50 12.27 30.91 13.23
N SER A 51 11.93 31.55 14.32
CA SER A 51 12.02 31.03 15.70
C SER A 51 10.68 30.55 16.26
N ASP A 52 9.60 30.52 15.48
CA ASP A 52 8.27 30.17 16.00
C ASP A 52 8.13 28.67 16.36
N TYR A 53 9.03 27.85 15.87
CA TYR A 53 9.00 26.40 16.12
C TYR A 53 10.35 25.93 16.65
N ASP A 54 10.33 25.14 17.73
CA ASP A 54 11.48 24.45 18.30
C ASP A 54 11.73 23.09 17.65
N LEU A 55 10.62 22.44 17.20
CA LEU A 55 10.63 21.10 16.62
C LEU A 55 9.68 21.05 15.43
N ILE A 56 10.15 20.46 14.34
CA ILE A 56 9.36 20.15 13.14
C ILE A 56 9.43 18.65 12.91
N ILE A 57 8.27 18.00 12.90
CA ILE A 57 8.13 16.59 12.54
C ILE A 57 7.46 16.54 11.17
N VAL A 58 8.13 15.91 10.19
CA VAL A 58 7.63 15.76 8.84
C VAL A 58 7.28 14.30 8.63
N ASP A 59 5.98 14.02 8.58
CA ASP A 59 5.47 12.70 8.25
C ASP A 59 5.48 12.49 6.72
N GLU A 60 5.66 11.25 6.30
CA GLU A 60 5.81 10.86 4.90
C GLU A 60 6.84 11.75 4.15
N ALA A 61 7.99 11.93 4.77
CA ALA A 61 9.01 12.88 4.32
C ALA A 61 9.56 12.60 2.90
N HIS A 62 9.34 11.40 2.36
CA HIS A 62 9.63 11.06 0.97
C HIS A 62 8.73 11.80 -0.02
N ARG A 63 7.54 12.28 0.39
CA ARG A 63 6.59 13.02 -0.46
C ARG A 63 7.04 14.41 -0.90
N GLY A 64 8.19 14.85 -0.48
CA GLY A 64 8.83 16.02 -1.10
C GLY A 64 9.09 15.86 -2.61
N TYR A 65 8.80 14.67 -3.16
CA TYR A 65 8.94 14.32 -4.57
C TYR A 65 7.57 14.12 -5.22
N ILE A 66 7.32 14.77 -6.35
CA ILE A 66 6.02 14.74 -7.05
C ILE A 66 5.71 13.38 -7.72
N LEU A 67 6.69 12.48 -7.79
CA LEU A 67 6.56 11.15 -8.42
C LEU A 67 5.58 10.18 -7.71
N ASP A 68 5.03 10.55 -6.55
CA ASP A 68 4.04 9.73 -5.85
C ASP A 68 2.62 9.78 -6.45
N LYS A 69 2.37 10.69 -7.39
CA LYS A 69 1.23 10.59 -8.30
C LYS A 69 1.75 10.14 -9.65
N GLU A 70 1.23 9.04 -10.15
CA GLU A 70 1.36 8.74 -11.57
C GLU A 70 0.73 9.89 -12.33
N MET A 71 1.57 10.80 -12.79
CA MET A 71 1.14 11.85 -13.67
C MET A 71 1.00 11.27 -15.07
N THR A 72 0.00 11.72 -15.80
CA THR A 72 -0.02 11.54 -17.25
C THR A 72 1.25 12.18 -17.84
N ASP A 73 1.73 11.62 -18.94
CA ASP A 73 2.94 12.12 -19.61
C ASP A 73 2.86 13.64 -19.91
N ASP A 74 1.65 14.18 -20.07
CA ASP A 74 1.38 15.61 -20.27
C ASP A 74 1.47 16.44 -18.97
N GLU A 75 1.05 15.90 -17.83
CA GLU A 75 1.18 16.60 -16.54
C GLU A 75 2.64 16.67 -16.07
N SER A 76 3.46 15.68 -16.42
CA SER A 76 4.89 15.67 -16.10
C SER A 76 5.69 16.73 -16.88
N LEU A 77 5.23 17.14 -18.07
CA LEU A 77 5.83 18.18 -18.88
C LEU A 77 5.58 19.59 -18.34
N TYR A 78 4.50 19.82 -17.60
CA TYR A 78 4.07 21.17 -17.16
C TYR A 78 4.35 21.49 -15.70
N ARG A 79 4.73 20.52 -14.85
CA ARG A 79 5.11 20.77 -13.46
C ARG A 79 6.60 20.62 -13.27
N ASP A 80 7.26 21.74 -13.01
CA ASP A 80 8.68 21.79 -12.69
C ASP A 80 8.93 21.12 -11.31
N GLN A 81 9.33 19.86 -11.35
CA GLN A 81 9.68 19.06 -10.16
C GLN A 81 10.77 19.75 -9.31
N ARG A 82 11.69 20.47 -9.96
CA ARG A 82 12.75 21.21 -9.27
C ARG A 82 12.20 22.38 -8.47
N ASP A 83 11.14 23.03 -8.98
CA ASP A 83 10.49 24.15 -8.28
C ASP A 83 9.79 23.67 -7.01
N TYR A 84 9.10 22.51 -7.05
CA TYR A 84 8.45 21.94 -5.86
C TYR A 84 9.46 21.48 -4.80
N GLN A 85 10.50 20.77 -5.19
CA GLN A 85 11.60 20.37 -4.30
C GLN A 85 12.28 21.58 -3.68
N SER A 86 12.53 22.62 -4.46
CA SER A 86 13.10 23.87 -3.99
C SER A 86 12.21 24.53 -2.94
N LYS A 87 10.90 24.60 -3.16
CA LYS A 87 9.94 25.19 -2.22
C LYS A 87 9.81 24.36 -0.94
N TYR A 88 9.72 23.03 -1.06
CA TYR A 88 9.69 22.12 0.08
C TYR A 88 10.93 22.28 0.96
N ARG A 89 12.11 22.22 0.34
CA ARG A 89 13.39 22.42 1.01
C ARG A 89 13.47 23.79 1.68
N THR A 90 13.06 24.86 0.98
CA THR A 90 13.07 26.22 1.49
C THR A 90 12.22 26.34 2.75
N VAL A 91 11.04 25.73 2.81
CA VAL A 91 10.18 25.75 4.01
C VAL A 91 10.83 25.00 5.17
N ILE A 92 11.38 23.81 4.90
CA ILE A 92 12.04 23.02 5.95
C ILE A 92 13.28 23.75 6.48
N GLU A 93 14.08 24.38 5.61
CA GLU A 93 15.29 25.09 6.00
C GLU A 93 15.01 26.48 6.60
N TYR A 94 13.83 27.06 6.35
CA TYR A 94 13.46 28.38 6.86
C TYR A 94 13.49 28.48 8.38
N PHE A 95 12.98 27.45 9.08
CA PHE A 95 12.88 27.47 10.52
C PHE A 95 14.16 27.01 11.21
N ASN A 96 14.58 27.74 12.26
CA ASN A 96 15.68 27.34 13.14
C ASN A 96 15.17 26.35 14.19
N ALA A 97 14.79 25.16 13.78
CA ALA A 97 14.17 24.12 14.60
C ALA A 97 14.91 22.79 14.44
N VAL A 98 14.77 21.91 15.42
CA VAL A 98 15.13 20.50 15.27
C VAL A 98 14.16 19.87 14.26
N LYS A 99 14.68 19.07 13.33
CA LYS A 99 13.88 18.48 12.24
C LYS A 99 13.95 16.97 12.31
N ILE A 100 12.78 16.33 12.39
CA ILE A 100 12.62 14.88 12.38
C ILE A 100 11.80 14.50 11.14
N ALA A 101 12.36 13.64 10.30
CA ALA A 101 11.67 13.05 9.15
C ALA A 101 11.22 11.64 9.49
N LEU A 102 9.94 11.36 9.28
CA LEU A 102 9.35 10.03 9.40
C LEU A 102 8.99 9.53 8.00
N THR A 103 9.45 8.34 7.66
CA THR A 103 9.10 7.67 6.40
C THR A 103 9.44 6.20 6.47
N ALA A 104 8.55 5.36 5.95
CA ALA A 104 8.80 3.93 5.78
C ALA A 104 9.67 3.65 4.54
N THR A 105 9.66 4.56 3.56
CA THR A 105 10.30 4.41 2.25
C THR A 105 11.19 5.61 1.95
N PRO A 106 12.41 5.70 2.54
CA PRO A 106 13.29 6.83 2.34
C PRO A 106 13.71 6.95 0.87
N ALA A 107 13.67 8.18 0.35
CA ALA A 107 14.16 8.56 -0.96
C ALA A 107 15.47 9.34 -0.85
N LEU A 108 16.26 9.39 -1.93
CA LEU A 108 17.56 10.08 -1.94
C LEU A 108 17.46 11.54 -1.46
N HIS A 109 16.47 12.28 -1.96
CA HIS A 109 16.28 13.69 -1.57
C HIS A 109 15.90 13.87 -0.09
N THR A 110 15.26 12.87 0.55
CA THR A 110 14.99 12.91 1.99
C THR A 110 16.28 12.93 2.77
N THR A 111 17.27 12.11 2.39
CA THR A 111 18.58 12.10 3.01
C THR A 111 19.38 13.37 2.72
N GLU A 112 19.20 13.99 1.56
CA GLU A 112 19.82 15.26 1.22
C GLU A 112 19.29 16.43 2.07
N ILE A 113 17.98 16.49 2.33
CA ILE A 113 17.35 17.55 3.12
C ILE A 113 17.63 17.36 4.61
N PHE A 114 17.49 16.15 5.12
CA PHE A 114 17.61 15.86 6.57
C PHE A 114 19.01 15.41 7.00
N ARG A 115 19.94 15.23 6.06
CA ARG A 115 21.39 15.00 6.17
C ARG A 115 21.86 13.77 6.94
N THR A 116 21.10 13.24 7.89
CA THR A 116 21.56 12.13 8.73
C THR A 116 20.37 11.24 9.09
N THR A 117 20.53 9.93 8.91
CA THR A 117 19.61 8.94 9.49
C THR A 117 20.02 8.67 10.93
N CYS A 118 19.20 9.08 11.90
CA CYS A 118 19.46 8.82 13.33
C CYS A 118 19.23 7.36 13.70
N PHE A 119 18.43 6.65 12.90
CA PHE A 119 18.13 5.23 13.11
C PHE A 119 18.53 4.45 11.87
N PRO A 120 19.15 3.27 12.04
CA PRO A 120 19.48 2.43 10.92
C PRO A 120 18.20 2.11 10.15
N ASN A 121 18.30 2.12 8.82
CA ASN A 121 17.22 1.74 7.93
C ASN A 121 16.83 0.30 8.29
N THR A 122 15.70 0.14 9.00
CA THR A 122 15.23 -1.19 9.39
C THR A 122 14.47 -1.75 8.22
N HIS A 123 15.10 -2.67 7.49
CA HIS A 123 14.49 -3.34 6.35
C HIS A 123 13.24 -4.13 6.79
N THR A 124 12.24 -4.19 5.92
CA THR A 124 11.00 -4.95 6.14
C THR A 124 11.29 -6.40 6.52
N GLU A 125 12.30 -7.02 5.87
CA GLU A 125 12.79 -8.35 6.20
C GLU A 125 13.09 -8.53 7.69
N LYS A 126 13.83 -7.61 8.29
CA LYS A 126 14.16 -7.65 9.72
C LYS A 126 12.91 -7.57 10.59
N LEU A 127 11.96 -6.69 10.25
CA LEU A 127 10.71 -6.56 11.00
C LEU A 127 9.82 -7.79 10.89
N VAL A 128 9.87 -8.50 9.75
CA VAL A 128 9.19 -9.79 9.57
C VAL A 128 9.85 -10.87 10.45
N ILE A 129 11.19 -10.96 10.45
CA ILE A 129 11.95 -11.91 11.26
C ILE A 129 11.70 -11.67 12.76
N GLU A 130 11.70 -10.42 13.19
CA GLU A 130 11.41 -10.03 14.58
C GLU A 130 9.93 -10.16 14.95
N GLY A 131 9.05 -10.41 13.96
CA GLY A 131 7.61 -10.67 14.18
C GLY A 131 6.74 -9.43 14.31
N TYR A 132 7.26 -8.24 13.99
CA TYR A 132 6.50 -6.99 13.99
C TYR A 132 5.63 -6.81 12.74
N LEU A 133 6.02 -7.43 11.63
CA LEU A 133 5.27 -7.39 10.38
C LEU A 133 4.89 -8.79 9.90
N ILE A 134 3.88 -8.83 9.04
CA ILE A 134 3.47 -10.02 8.29
C ILE A 134 4.21 -10.06 6.96
N ASP A 135 4.71 -11.25 6.63
CA ASP A 135 5.32 -11.56 5.32
C ASP A 135 4.24 -11.90 4.28
N HIS A 136 4.60 -11.85 3.00
CA HIS A 136 3.76 -12.36 1.92
C HIS A 136 4.35 -13.62 1.30
N ASP A 137 3.52 -14.38 0.61
CA ASP A 137 3.96 -15.46 -0.25
C ASP A 137 4.33 -14.93 -1.64
N ALA A 138 4.95 -15.77 -2.47
CA ALA A 138 5.24 -15.39 -3.85
C ALA A 138 3.94 -14.98 -4.55
N PRO A 139 3.98 -13.93 -5.40
CA PRO A 139 2.77 -13.48 -6.07
C PRO A 139 2.10 -14.57 -6.90
N HIS A 140 0.76 -14.59 -6.86
CA HIS A 140 -0.02 -15.41 -7.78
C HIS A 140 -0.01 -14.77 -9.16
N HIS A 141 0.70 -15.39 -10.09
CA HIS A 141 0.67 -15.01 -11.49
C HIS A 141 -0.56 -15.60 -12.16
N ILE A 142 -1.43 -14.75 -12.65
CA ILE A 142 -2.64 -15.19 -13.36
C ILE A 142 -2.32 -15.16 -14.85
N GLU A 143 -2.02 -16.33 -15.38
CA GLU A 143 -1.78 -16.51 -16.81
C GLU A 143 -3.12 -16.58 -17.56
N THR A 144 -3.38 -15.57 -18.34
CA THR A 144 -4.49 -15.58 -19.32
C THR A 144 -3.91 -15.53 -20.72
N LYS A 145 -4.65 -16.04 -21.71
CA LYS A 145 -4.20 -15.91 -23.12
C LYS A 145 -3.96 -14.46 -23.50
N LEU A 146 -4.69 -13.53 -22.89
CA LEU A 146 -4.57 -12.10 -23.14
C LEU A 146 -3.25 -11.52 -22.61
N ASN A 147 -2.76 -11.96 -21.46
CA ASN A 147 -1.49 -11.48 -20.92
C ASN A 147 -0.26 -12.26 -21.38
N THR A 148 -0.44 -13.36 -22.11
CA THR A 148 0.64 -14.10 -22.76
C THR A 148 0.80 -13.78 -24.24
N GLU A 149 -0.32 -13.56 -24.96
CA GLU A 149 -0.33 -13.37 -26.41
C GLU A 149 -0.61 -11.92 -26.84
N GLY A 150 -1.10 -11.06 -25.93
CA GLY A 150 -1.57 -9.71 -26.26
C GLY A 150 -2.99 -9.69 -26.81
N ILE A 151 -3.46 -8.54 -27.25
CA ILE A 151 -4.74 -8.39 -27.97
C ILE A 151 -4.44 -8.04 -29.42
N HIS A 152 -4.94 -8.88 -30.32
CA HIS A 152 -4.89 -8.67 -31.74
C HIS A 152 -6.30 -8.48 -32.27
N TYR A 153 -6.63 -7.28 -32.71
CA TYR A 153 -7.87 -6.99 -33.41
C TYR A 153 -7.63 -6.99 -34.92
N LYS A 154 -8.52 -7.63 -35.63
CA LYS A 154 -8.49 -7.61 -37.09
C LYS A 154 -9.28 -6.44 -37.65
N ALA A 155 -8.96 -5.99 -38.84
CA ALA A 155 -9.78 -5.04 -39.55
C ALA A 155 -11.22 -5.57 -39.66
N GLY A 156 -12.21 -4.76 -39.24
CA GLY A 156 -13.62 -5.15 -39.19
C GLY A 156 -14.11 -5.64 -37.82
N ASP A 157 -13.24 -5.75 -36.81
CA ASP A 157 -13.65 -6.02 -35.42
C ASP A 157 -14.24 -4.74 -34.79
N THR A 158 -15.25 -4.92 -33.95
CA THR A 158 -15.87 -3.81 -33.20
C THR A 158 -15.16 -3.65 -31.89
N VAL A 159 -14.52 -2.50 -31.68
CA VAL A 159 -13.77 -2.21 -30.45
C VAL A 159 -14.43 -1.08 -29.67
N THR A 160 -14.56 -1.28 -28.38
CA THR A 160 -14.94 -0.22 -27.45
C THR A 160 -13.67 0.46 -26.97
N VAL A 161 -13.45 1.70 -27.39
CA VAL A 161 -12.27 2.50 -27.02
C VAL A 161 -12.65 3.44 -25.90
N PHE A 162 -11.91 3.41 -24.81
CA PHE A 162 -12.02 4.39 -23.74
C PHE A 162 -11.00 5.52 -24.02
N ASP A 163 -11.50 6.75 -24.13
CA ASP A 163 -10.64 7.93 -24.23
C ASP A 163 -10.27 8.41 -22.82
N PRO A 164 -9.00 8.30 -22.42
CA PRO A 164 -8.55 8.70 -21.09
C PRO A 164 -8.56 10.23 -20.89
N VAL A 165 -8.74 11.03 -21.95
CA VAL A 165 -8.76 12.50 -21.87
C VAL A 165 -10.19 13.03 -21.74
N THR A 166 -11.14 12.44 -22.49
CA THR A 166 -12.55 12.86 -22.46
C THR A 166 -13.40 12.08 -21.48
N HIS A 167 -12.88 10.95 -20.96
CA HIS A 167 -13.60 9.98 -20.13
C HIS A 167 -14.85 9.40 -20.83
N GLU A 168 -14.91 9.48 -22.15
CA GLU A 168 -16.01 8.91 -22.93
C GLU A 168 -15.67 7.51 -23.43
N ILE A 169 -16.65 6.63 -23.36
CA ILE A 169 -16.60 5.32 -24.00
C ILE A 169 -17.07 5.50 -25.44
N LEU A 170 -16.16 5.41 -26.39
CA LEU A 170 -16.46 5.39 -27.80
C LEU A 170 -16.93 3.98 -28.18
N ASN A 171 -18.23 3.76 -28.20
CA ASN A 171 -18.84 2.48 -28.54
C ASN A 171 -18.84 2.27 -30.06
N GLY A 172 -18.19 1.18 -30.49
CA GLY A 172 -18.59 0.49 -31.69
C GLY A 172 -18.09 1.06 -32.99
N GLU A 173 -16.93 1.68 -33.05
CA GLU A 173 -16.28 1.91 -34.34
C GLU A 173 -15.69 0.61 -34.87
N LEU A 174 -16.01 0.28 -36.11
CA LEU A 174 -15.33 -0.78 -36.85
C LEU A 174 -13.88 -0.31 -37.08
N LEU A 175 -12.93 -1.14 -36.72
CA LEU A 175 -11.53 -0.87 -36.99
C LEU A 175 -11.29 -0.92 -38.52
N ASP A 176 -10.77 0.17 -39.06
CA ASP A 176 -10.35 0.23 -40.47
C ASP A 176 -9.08 -0.57 -40.72
N ASP A 177 -8.22 -0.74 -39.68
CA ASP A 177 -6.94 -1.43 -39.72
C ASP A 177 -6.77 -2.40 -38.55
N GLU A 178 -5.76 -3.29 -38.64
CA GLU A 178 -5.37 -4.17 -37.54
C GLU A 178 -4.79 -3.33 -36.38
N LEU A 179 -5.19 -3.66 -35.16
CA LEU A 179 -4.76 -2.96 -33.96
C LEU A 179 -4.17 -3.98 -32.96
N ASP A 180 -2.87 -3.87 -32.73
CA ASP A 180 -2.13 -4.74 -31.84
C ASP A 180 -1.81 -4.02 -30.54
N PHE A 181 -2.13 -4.63 -29.41
CA PHE A 181 -1.72 -4.17 -28.09
C PHE A 181 -0.82 -5.19 -27.44
N ASP A 182 0.37 -4.76 -27.11
CA ASP A 182 1.31 -5.55 -26.30
C ASP A 182 0.74 -5.75 -24.88
N VAL A 183 1.11 -6.87 -24.25
CA VAL A 183 0.73 -7.21 -22.87
C VAL A 183 1.00 -6.05 -21.89
N GLU A 184 2.06 -5.28 -22.10
CA GLU A 184 2.41 -4.12 -21.27
C GLU A 184 1.41 -2.94 -21.35
N ALA A 185 0.52 -2.94 -22.32
CA ALA A 185 -0.50 -1.91 -22.48
C ALA A 185 -1.74 -2.14 -21.61
N PHE A 186 -1.96 -3.37 -21.10
CA PHE A 186 -3.14 -3.70 -20.29
C PHE A 186 -3.17 -2.95 -18.98
N ASN A 187 -4.37 -2.46 -18.62
CA ASN A 187 -4.65 -1.67 -17.44
C ASN A 187 -3.68 -0.49 -17.23
N LYS A 188 -3.15 0.03 -18.35
CA LYS A 188 -2.36 1.26 -18.40
C LYS A 188 -2.86 2.16 -19.53
N LYS A 189 -2.88 1.64 -20.76
CA LYS A 189 -3.36 2.32 -21.97
C LYS A 189 -4.69 1.75 -22.46
N VAL A 190 -4.95 0.47 -22.16
CA VAL A 190 -6.14 -0.26 -22.60
C VAL A 190 -6.79 -0.93 -21.40
N ILE A 191 -7.98 -0.49 -21.03
CA ILE A 191 -8.82 -1.12 -20.02
C ILE A 191 -9.97 -1.80 -20.76
N THR A 192 -10.00 -3.14 -20.75
CA THR A 192 -11.04 -3.90 -21.42
C THR A 192 -11.82 -4.75 -20.43
N GLU A 193 -13.15 -4.78 -20.58
CA GLU A 193 -14.02 -5.61 -19.73
C GLU A 193 -13.69 -7.11 -19.86
N PRO A 194 -13.47 -7.69 -21.06
CA PRO A 194 -13.15 -9.12 -21.18
C PRO A 194 -11.90 -9.54 -20.42
N PHE A 195 -10.83 -8.73 -20.46
CA PHE A 195 -9.62 -8.99 -19.69
C PHE A 195 -9.89 -8.94 -18.18
N ASN A 196 -10.52 -7.86 -17.71
CA ASN A 196 -10.83 -7.69 -16.30
C ASN A 196 -11.78 -8.80 -15.81
N ARG A 197 -12.79 -9.18 -16.59
CA ARG A 197 -13.72 -10.27 -16.27
C ARG A 197 -12.98 -11.62 -16.15
N THR A 198 -12.13 -11.96 -17.10
CA THR A 198 -11.36 -13.21 -17.06
C THR A 198 -10.48 -13.29 -15.84
N VAL A 199 -9.71 -12.22 -15.57
CA VAL A 199 -8.81 -12.13 -14.42
C VAL A 199 -9.58 -12.21 -13.10
N LEU A 200 -10.67 -11.43 -12.96
CA LEU A 200 -11.45 -11.41 -11.72
C LEU A 200 -12.21 -12.72 -11.49
N THR A 201 -12.62 -13.43 -12.54
CA THR A 201 -13.20 -14.77 -12.42
C THR A 201 -12.19 -15.76 -11.87
N GLU A 202 -10.94 -15.70 -12.31
CA GLU A 202 -9.88 -16.56 -11.78
C GLU A 202 -9.54 -16.19 -10.32
N ILE A 203 -9.34 -14.90 -10.03
CA ILE A 203 -9.05 -14.42 -8.66
C ILE A 203 -10.19 -14.76 -7.69
N SER A 204 -11.45 -14.71 -8.14
CA SER A 204 -12.61 -14.96 -7.28
C SER A 204 -12.64 -16.36 -6.66
N GLN A 205 -11.87 -17.31 -7.19
CA GLN A 205 -11.76 -18.67 -6.65
C GLN A 205 -10.88 -18.71 -5.37
N TYR A 206 -10.05 -17.69 -5.17
CA TYR A 206 -9.13 -17.58 -4.02
C TYR A 206 -9.65 -16.61 -2.94
N ILE A 207 -10.61 -15.76 -3.27
CA ILE A 207 -11.15 -14.74 -2.37
C ILE A 207 -12.50 -15.19 -1.83
N ASP A 208 -12.63 -15.23 -0.52
CA ASP A 208 -13.90 -15.47 0.16
C ASP A 208 -14.42 -14.16 0.77
N PRO A 209 -15.45 -13.55 0.16
CA PRO A 209 -16.03 -12.33 0.70
C PRO A 209 -17.03 -12.54 1.84
N GLU A 210 -17.46 -13.80 2.13
CA GLU A 210 -18.49 -14.09 3.14
C GLU A 210 -17.93 -14.16 4.57
N THR A 211 -16.70 -14.67 4.73
CA THR A 211 -16.14 -14.95 6.06
C THR A 211 -14.89 -14.10 6.37
N PRO A 212 -14.99 -12.75 6.38
CA PRO A 212 -13.84 -11.89 6.60
C PRO A 212 -13.22 -12.02 8.00
N ARG A 213 -13.95 -12.58 8.96
CA ARG A 213 -13.43 -12.87 10.30
C ARG A 213 -12.51 -14.07 10.35
N GLU A 214 -12.55 -14.91 9.33
CA GLU A 214 -11.70 -16.11 9.24
C GLU A 214 -10.61 -15.90 8.19
N ASN A 215 -11.01 -15.42 7.01
CA ASN A 215 -10.14 -15.33 5.84
C ASN A 215 -9.56 -13.92 5.58
N GLY A 216 -10.02 -12.93 6.36
CA GLY A 216 -9.58 -11.54 6.22
C GLY A 216 -10.28 -10.81 5.08
N LYS A 217 -9.70 -9.69 4.66
CA LYS A 217 -10.27 -8.76 3.68
C LYS A 217 -9.39 -8.61 2.46
N THR A 218 -10.00 -8.20 1.37
CA THR A 218 -9.32 -8.01 0.09
C THR A 218 -9.29 -6.53 -0.30
N LEU A 219 -8.13 -6.06 -0.74
CA LEU A 219 -7.95 -4.73 -1.30
C LEU A 219 -7.48 -4.82 -2.75
N ILE A 220 -8.24 -4.20 -3.66
CA ILE A 220 -7.99 -4.22 -5.10
C ILE A 220 -7.62 -2.81 -5.56
N TYR A 221 -6.50 -2.66 -6.25
CA TYR A 221 -6.02 -1.41 -6.80
C TYR A 221 -6.41 -1.27 -8.27
N ALA A 222 -7.25 -0.29 -8.57
CA ALA A 222 -7.71 0.05 -9.92
C ALA A 222 -6.89 1.20 -10.53
N VAL A 223 -6.95 1.35 -11.85
CA VAL A 223 -6.26 2.43 -12.59
C VAL A 223 -6.87 3.80 -12.29
N ASN A 224 -8.19 3.88 -12.38
CA ASN A 224 -8.99 5.10 -12.18
C ASN A 224 -10.36 4.74 -11.62
N ASP A 225 -11.21 5.73 -11.44
CA ASP A 225 -12.52 5.58 -10.81
C ASP A 225 -13.49 4.74 -11.64
N ASP A 226 -13.51 4.90 -12.96
CA ASP A 226 -14.34 4.14 -13.89
C ASP A 226 -13.93 2.67 -13.94
N HIS A 227 -12.61 2.42 -13.92
CA HIS A 227 -12.09 1.06 -13.80
C HIS A 227 -12.48 0.42 -12.46
N ALA A 228 -12.49 1.19 -11.37
CA ALA A 228 -12.95 0.69 -10.07
C ALA A 228 -14.45 0.33 -10.11
N ASP A 229 -15.29 1.11 -10.77
CA ASP A 229 -16.71 0.79 -10.98
C ASP A 229 -16.89 -0.48 -11.81
N MET A 230 -16.11 -0.65 -12.89
CA MET A 230 -16.13 -1.86 -13.72
C MET A 230 -15.75 -3.10 -12.87
N ILE A 231 -14.68 -3.04 -12.09
CA ILE A 231 -14.25 -4.14 -11.22
C ILE A 231 -15.35 -4.50 -10.22
N VAL A 232 -15.92 -3.50 -9.54
CA VAL A 232 -17.02 -3.72 -8.58
C VAL A 232 -18.22 -4.38 -9.25
N SER A 233 -18.61 -3.91 -10.45
CA SER A 233 -19.73 -4.49 -11.20
C SER A 233 -19.49 -5.95 -11.56
N ILE A 234 -18.31 -6.27 -12.09
CA ILE A 234 -17.93 -7.63 -12.47
C ILE A 234 -17.91 -8.56 -11.24
N LEU A 235 -17.31 -8.13 -10.14
CA LEU A 235 -17.26 -8.95 -8.93
C LEU A 235 -18.65 -9.18 -8.32
N LYS A 236 -19.50 -8.16 -8.29
CA LYS A 236 -20.90 -8.32 -7.85
C LYS A 236 -21.68 -9.30 -8.71
N GLU A 237 -21.48 -9.27 -10.01
CA GLU A 237 -22.09 -10.24 -10.92
C GLU A 237 -21.57 -11.67 -10.66
N ILE A 238 -20.26 -11.86 -10.52
CA ILE A 238 -19.65 -13.16 -10.23
C ILE A 238 -20.19 -13.70 -8.91
N TYR A 239 -20.13 -12.92 -7.84
CA TYR A 239 -20.51 -13.40 -6.51
C TYR A 239 -22.01 -13.49 -6.28
N SER A 240 -22.84 -12.76 -7.04
CA SER A 240 -24.29 -12.92 -7.00
C SER A 240 -24.75 -14.33 -7.40
N GLN A 241 -23.98 -15.02 -8.24
CA GLN A 241 -24.24 -16.40 -8.62
C GLN A 241 -24.07 -17.38 -7.45
N TYR A 242 -23.31 -16.98 -6.45
CA TYR A 242 -23.07 -17.74 -5.20
C TYR A 242 -23.96 -17.27 -4.04
N GLY A 243 -24.85 -16.29 -4.28
CA GLY A 243 -25.77 -15.77 -3.27
C GLY A 243 -25.13 -14.78 -2.29
N ILE A 244 -23.94 -14.27 -2.59
CA ILE A 244 -23.21 -13.33 -1.73
C ILE A 244 -23.81 -11.94 -1.81
N ASP A 245 -23.94 -11.26 -0.65
CA ASP A 245 -24.55 -9.95 -0.54
C ASP A 245 -23.72 -8.87 -1.28
N ASN A 246 -24.44 -8.00 -1.98
CA ASN A 246 -23.86 -6.86 -2.68
C ASN A 246 -23.07 -5.90 -1.76
N ASP A 247 -23.36 -5.88 -0.46
CA ASP A 247 -22.67 -5.04 0.52
C ASP A 247 -21.25 -5.53 0.85
N ALA A 248 -20.92 -6.77 0.48
CA ALA A 248 -19.58 -7.32 0.67
C ALA A 248 -18.53 -6.62 -0.22
N ILE A 249 -18.96 -6.05 -1.36
CA ILE A 249 -18.06 -5.44 -2.36
C ILE A 249 -18.35 -3.96 -2.51
N MET A 250 -17.35 -3.11 -2.28
CA MET A 250 -17.51 -1.66 -2.32
C MET A 250 -16.33 -0.95 -3.01
N LYS A 251 -16.64 0.13 -3.75
CA LYS A 251 -15.65 1.11 -4.18
C LYS A 251 -15.38 2.11 -3.06
N ILE A 252 -14.11 2.37 -2.74
CA ILE A 252 -13.70 3.47 -1.85
C ILE A 252 -12.62 4.29 -2.56
N THR A 253 -13.03 5.40 -3.17
CA THR A 253 -12.16 6.33 -3.89
C THR A 253 -12.46 7.77 -3.49
N GLY A 254 -11.63 8.71 -3.90
CA GLY A 254 -11.83 10.13 -3.63
C GLY A 254 -13.09 10.74 -4.25
N SER A 255 -13.71 10.07 -5.23
CA SER A 255 -14.93 10.50 -5.90
C SER A 255 -16.21 9.98 -5.23
N VAL A 256 -16.09 9.02 -4.32
CA VAL A 256 -17.24 8.46 -3.59
C VAL A 256 -18.06 9.58 -2.94
N ALA A 257 -19.38 9.51 -3.10
CA ALA A 257 -20.32 10.49 -2.59
C ALA A 257 -19.99 11.95 -3.01
N ASN A 258 -19.56 12.15 -4.27
CA ASN A 258 -19.16 13.45 -4.83
C ASN A 258 -18.00 14.12 -4.06
N GLY A 259 -17.08 13.32 -3.51
CA GLY A 259 -15.93 13.81 -2.76
C GLY A 259 -16.23 14.27 -1.34
N ASP A 260 -17.38 13.88 -0.77
CA ASP A 260 -17.71 14.16 0.63
C ASP A 260 -16.77 13.41 1.57
N ARG A 261 -15.84 14.13 2.18
CA ARG A 261 -14.81 13.60 3.08
C ARG A 261 -15.38 12.81 4.26
N LYS A 262 -16.56 13.20 4.79
CA LYS A 262 -17.18 12.49 5.91
C LYS A 262 -17.66 11.12 5.48
N LYS A 263 -18.33 11.03 4.35
CA LYS A 263 -18.81 9.76 3.80
C LYS A 263 -17.69 8.84 3.37
N ILE A 264 -16.60 9.41 2.81
CA ILE A 264 -15.40 8.65 2.51
C ILE A 264 -14.81 8.08 3.80
N GLN A 265 -14.71 8.89 4.86
CA GLN A 265 -14.18 8.43 6.16
C GLN A 265 -15.09 7.38 6.81
N GLU A 266 -16.40 7.51 6.68
CA GLU A 266 -17.37 6.51 7.14
C GLU A 266 -17.18 5.17 6.39
N ALA A 267 -17.02 5.21 5.06
CA ALA A 267 -16.74 4.00 4.26
C ALA A 267 -15.43 3.32 4.66
N ILE A 268 -14.38 4.11 4.93
CA ILE A 268 -13.10 3.61 5.44
C ILE A 268 -13.28 2.97 6.83
N ASN A 269 -14.01 3.63 7.72
CA ASN A 269 -14.26 3.11 9.06
C ASN A 269 -15.08 1.80 9.03
N ARG A 270 -16.05 1.69 8.12
CA ARG A 270 -16.77 0.44 7.87
C ARG A 270 -15.81 -0.66 7.40
N PHE A 271 -15.00 -0.37 6.40
CA PHE A 271 -13.99 -1.34 5.91
C PHE A 271 -13.03 -1.79 7.01
N LYS A 272 -12.67 -0.91 7.94
CA LYS A 272 -11.77 -1.24 9.05
C LYS A 272 -12.45 -2.08 10.12
N ASN A 273 -13.67 -1.71 10.55
CA ASN A 273 -14.25 -2.15 11.82
C ASN A 273 -15.45 -3.09 11.68
N GLU A 274 -16.09 -3.13 10.51
CA GLU A 274 -17.25 -3.98 10.25
C GLU A 274 -16.85 -5.18 9.39
N ASP A 275 -17.68 -6.23 9.37
CA ASP A 275 -17.43 -7.39 8.52
C ASP A 275 -17.52 -7.01 7.04
N TYR A 276 -18.48 -6.17 6.70
CA TYR A 276 -18.70 -5.67 5.34
C TYR A 276 -18.47 -4.15 5.23
N PRO A 277 -17.84 -3.69 4.14
CA PRO A 277 -17.34 -4.47 3.00
C PRO A 277 -16.12 -5.33 3.36
N SER A 278 -16.04 -6.52 2.76
CA SER A 278 -14.89 -7.42 2.86
C SER A 278 -13.94 -7.31 1.66
N VAL A 279 -14.48 -6.88 0.51
CA VAL A 279 -13.70 -6.61 -0.72
C VAL A 279 -13.85 -5.14 -1.08
N VAL A 280 -12.73 -4.42 -1.11
CA VAL A 280 -12.71 -2.99 -1.46
C VAL A 280 -11.87 -2.75 -2.70
N VAL A 281 -12.43 -1.99 -3.64
CA VAL A 281 -11.72 -1.49 -4.82
C VAL A 281 -11.39 -0.02 -4.62
N THR A 282 -10.13 0.34 -4.80
CA THR A 282 -9.61 1.70 -4.63
C THR A 282 -8.68 2.11 -5.77
N VAL A 283 -8.43 3.40 -5.90
CA VAL A 283 -7.39 3.93 -6.80
C VAL A 283 -6.17 4.35 -5.99
N ASP A 284 -6.22 5.48 -5.30
CA ASP A 284 -5.09 6.03 -4.55
C ASP A 284 -5.40 6.27 -3.07
N LEU A 285 -6.69 6.34 -2.72
CA LEU A 285 -7.12 6.80 -1.39
C LEU A 285 -6.58 5.93 -0.24
N LEU A 286 -6.46 4.62 -0.48
CA LEU A 286 -6.01 3.66 0.52
C LEU A 286 -4.49 3.40 0.47
N THR A 287 -3.73 4.16 -0.29
CA THR A 287 -2.26 4.01 -0.35
C THR A 287 -1.57 4.60 0.87
N THR A 288 -2.18 5.57 1.56
CA THR A 288 -1.59 6.23 2.72
C THR A 288 -2.59 6.41 3.87
N GLY A 289 -2.10 6.32 5.11
CA GLY A 289 -2.83 6.70 6.32
C GLY A 289 -3.98 5.78 6.76
N ILE A 290 -4.27 4.70 6.05
CA ILE A 290 -5.34 3.77 6.40
C ILE A 290 -4.78 2.52 7.02
N ASP A 291 -5.32 2.18 8.18
CA ASP A 291 -4.95 1.04 8.98
C ASP A 291 -6.07 0.01 9.05
N VAL A 292 -5.99 -1.02 8.22
CA VAL A 292 -6.91 -2.18 8.18
C VAL A 292 -6.08 -3.46 8.33
N PRO A 293 -5.82 -3.93 9.56
CA PRO A 293 -4.94 -5.07 9.82
C PRO A 293 -5.43 -6.37 9.18
N SER A 294 -6.74 -6.50 9.02
CA SER A 294 -7.40 -7.69 8.48
C SER A 294 -7.25 -7.87 6.96
N ILE A 295 -6.53 -7.01 6.25
CA ILE A 295 -6.25 -7.22 4.81
C ILE A 295 -5.31 -8.41 4.66
N THR A 296 -5.77 -9.46 3.98
CA THR A 296 -5.03 -10.70 3.67
C THR A 296 -4.77 -10.87 2.19
N ASN A 297 -5.48 -10.15 1.34
CA ASN A 297 -5.31 -10.25 -0.11
C ASN A 297 -5.11 -8.85 -0.72
N LEU A 298 -4.08 -8.71 -1.55
CA LEU A 298 -3.83 -7.54 -2.39
C LEU A 298 -3.93 -7.93 -3.86
N VAL A 299 -4.72 -7.17 -4.62
CA VAL A 299 -4.90 -7.40 -6.07
C VAL A 299 -4.45 -6.16 -6.83
N PHE A 300 -3.48 -6.31 -7.71
CA PHE A 300 -2.96 -5.23 -8.53
C PHE A 300 -3.61 -5.25 -9.92
N MET A 301 -4.73 -4.54 -10.08
CA MET A 301 -5.37 -4.36 -11.40
C MET A 301 -4.84 -3.12 -12.14
N ARG A 302 -3.74 -2.52 -11.64
CA ARG A 302 -3.03 -1.39 -12.25
C ARG A 302 -1.53 -1.61 -12.22
N ARG A 303 -0.83 -1.08 -13.22
CA ARG A 303 0.63 -0.98 -13.19
C ARG A 303 1.05 0.30 -12.50
N VAL A 304 2.08 0.22 -11.68
CA VAL A 304 2.74 1.37 -11.05
C VAL A 304 4.22 1.37 -11.43
N LYS A 305 4.79 2.55 -11.64
CA LYS A 305 6.22 2.72 -11.96
C LYS A 305 7.05 3.12 -10.74
N SER A 306 6.39 3.64 -9.71
CA SER A 306 7.04 4.12 -8.50
C SER A 306 7.23 2.96 -7.52
N ARG A 307 8.48 2.63 -7.19
CA ARG A 307 8.83 1.69 -6.12
C ARG A 307 8.17 2.10 -4.81
N ILE A 308 8.22 3.38 -4.46
CA ILE A 308 7.69 3.91 -3.20
C ILE A 308 6.18 3.67 -3.11
N LEU A 309 5.44 3.99 -4.18
CA LEU A 309 3.99 3.75 -4.23
C LEU A 309 3.67 2.26 -4.11
N PHE A 310 4.41 1.41 -4.82
CA PHE A 310 4.24 -0.03 -4.77
C PHE A 310 4.47 -0.59 -3.35
N GLU A 311 5.57 -0.19 -2.70
CA GLU A 311 5.87 -0.61 -1.32
C GLU A 311 4.83 -0.09 -0.32
N GLN A 312 4.26 1.10 -0.52
CA GLN A 312 3.15 1.60 0.28
C GLN A 312 1.87 0.77 0.10
N MET A 313 1.60 0.33 -1.12
CA MET A 313 0.48 -0.56 -1.42
C MET A 313 0.66 -1.92 -0.75
N LEU A 314 1.85 -2.53 -0.85
CA LEU A 314 2.21 -3.76 -0.13
C LEU A 314 2.09 -3.58 1.40
N GLY A 315 2.57 -2.46 1.91
CA GLY A 315 2.57 -2.14 3.33
C GLY A 315 1.17 -2.13 3.98
N ARG A 316 0.09 -2.04 3.19
CA ARG A 316 -1.28 -2.13 3.72
C ARG A 316 -1.61 -3.50 4.31
N ALA A 317 -0.98 -4.56 3.80
CA ALA A 317 -1.23 -5.92 4.25
C ALA A 317 -0.18 -6.46 5.21
N THR A 318 0.88 -5.73 5.52
CA THR A 318 1.96 -6.23 6.40
C THR A 318 1.62 -6.23 7.89
N ARG A 319 0.48 -5.66 8.29
CA ARG A 319 0.11 -5.53 9.70
C ARG A 319 -0.31 -6.85 10.32
N LEU A 320 0.02 -6.99 11.62
CA LEU A 320 -0.45 -8.10 12.44
C LEU A 320 -1.97 -8.02 12.63
N CYS A 321 -2.65 -9.16 12.59
CA CYS A 321 -4.05 -9.30 12.91
C CYS A 321 -4.27 -10.61 13.68
N PRO A 322 -4.05 -10.61 15.01
CA PRO A 322 -4.20 -11.80 15.83
C PRO A 322 -5.62 -12.35 15.82
N GLU A 323 -6.61 -11.51 15.63
CA GLU A 323 -8.03 -11.84 15.66
C GLU A 323 -8.43 -12.88 14.60
N ILE A 324 -7.73 -12.87 13.46
CA ILE A 324 -7.94 -13.79 12.34
C ILE A 324 -6.74 -14.75 12.17
N HIS A 325 -5.84 -14.82 13.14
CA HIS A 325 -4.62 -15.64 13.08
C HIS A 325 -3.80 -15.43 11.82
N LYS A 326 -3.72 -14.19 11.34
CA LYS A 326 -3.03 -13.82 10.09
C LYS A 326 -1.56 -14.21 10.12
N THR A 327 -1.14 -15.12 9.24
CA THR A 327 0.23 -15.63 9.14
C THR A 327 1.02 -15.04 7.97
N HIS A 328 0.35 -14.74 6.87
CA HIS A 328 0.86 -14.16 5.63
C HIS A 328 -0.25 -13.38 4.94
N PHE A 329 0.07 -12.75 3.84
CA PHE A 329 -0.91 -12.20 2.91
C PHE A 329 -0.55 -12.60 1.48
N ASP A 330 -1.57 -12.68 0.63
CA ASP A 330 -1.45 -13.07 -0.76
C ASP A 330 -1.44 -11.85 -1.68
N ILE A 331 -0.68 -11.96 -2.77
CA ILE A 331 -0.58 -10.95 -3.81
C ILE A 331 -1.06 -11.57 -5.11
N PHE A 332 -2.04 -10.94 -5.76
CA PHE A 332 -2.51 -11.28 -7.09
C PHE A 332 -2.08 -10.18 -8.07
N ASP A 333 -1.21 -10.54 -8.99
CA ASP A 333 -0.60 -9.60 -9.93
C ASP A 333 -0.82 -10.00 -11.40
N PRO A 334 -2.04 -9.79 -11.93
CA PRO A 334 -2.33 -10.10 -13.33
C PRO A 334 -1.67 -9.15 -14.34
N VAL A 335 -1.07 -8.05 -13.88
CA VAL A 335 -0.47 -7.02 -14.74
C VAL A 335 1.06 -6.97 -14.67
N GLY A 336 1.68 -7.84 -13.87
CA GLY A 336 3.14 -7.98 -13.76
C GLY A 336 3.85 -6.76 -13.15
N VAL A 337 3.22 -6.09 -12.20
CA VAL A 337 3.84 -4.94 -11.52
C VAL A 337 4.94 -5.39 -10.55
N TYR A 338 4.72 -6.52 -9.88
CA TYR A 338 5.68 -7.09 -8.93
C TYR A 338 7.01 -7.41 -9.62
N ASP A 339 6.96 -8.15 -10.74
CA ASP A 339 8.15 -8.52 -11.50
C ASP A 339 8.85 -7.29 -12.09
N SER A 340 8.07 -6.32 -12.59
CA SER A 340 8.63 -5.10 -13.17
C SER A 340 9.40 -4.23 -12.17
N LEU A 341 9.16 -4.41 -10.87
CA LEU A 341 9.80 -3.69 -9.78
C LEU A 341 10.69 -4.59 -8.91
N GLU A 342 10.87 -5.87 -9.26
CA GLU A 342 11.60 -6.86 -8.46
C GLU A 342 13.02 -6.42 -8.08
N ASP A 343 13.76 -5.83 -9.03
CA ASP A 343 15.14 -5.39 -8.80
C ASP A 343 15.26 -4.26 -7.77
N VAL A 344 14.25 -3.43 -7.67
CA VAL A 344 14.25 -2.24 -6.80
C VAL A 344 13.39 -2.40 -5.56
N ASN A 345 12.53 -3.41 -5.49
CA ASN A 345 11.65 -3.69 -4.37
C ASN A 345 12.45 -4.13 -3.14
N THR A 346 12.26 -3.44 -2.00
CA THR A 346 12.90 -3.76 -0.72
C THR A 346 12.02 -4.62 0.18
N MET A 347 10.77 -4.89 -0.22
CA MET A 347 9.81 -5.71 0.52
C MET A 347 9.68 -7.10 -0.12
N LYS A 348 10.82 -7.78 -0.33
CA LYS A 348 10.83 -9.16 -0.82
C LYS A 348 10.36 -10.13 0.28
N PRO A 349 9.73 -11.26 -0.09
CA PRO A 349 9.32 -12.26 0.90
C PRO A 349 10.54 -12.89 1.55
N VAL A 350 10.48 -13.04 2.86
CA VAL A 350 11.50 -13.77 3.63
C VAL A 350 11.34 -15.27 3.43
N VAL A 351 10.08 -15.75 3.44
CA VAL A 351 9.75 -17.15 3.13
C VAL A 351 9.55 -17.28 1.63
N THR A 352 10.62 -17.56 0.91
CA THR A 352 10.61 -17.67 -0.57
C THR A 352 9.88 -18.91 -1.07
N GLN A 353 9.91 -19.99 -0.29
CA GLN A 353 9.24 -21.26 -0.60
C GLN A 353 8.42 -21.74 0.60
N PRO A 354 7.12 -21.40 0.66
CA PRO A 354 6.27 -21.78 1.79
C PRO A 354 6.18 -23.28 2.05
N ASN A 355 6.29 -24.09 0.99
CA ASN A 355 6.17 -25.56 1.06
C ASN A 355 7.43 -26.27 1.54
N THR A 356 8.60 -25.61 1.58
CA THR A 356 9.84 -26.19 2.09
C THR A 356 9.68 -26.56 3.58
N THR A 357 9.97 -27.79 3.96
CA THR A 357 9.83 -28.23 5.36
C THR A 357 10.94 -27.70 6.26
N PHE A 358 10.75 -27.73 7.57
CA PHE A 358 11.80 -27.35 8.53
C PHE A 358 13.01 -28.28 8.43
N GLU A 359 12.77 -29.57 8.19
CA GLU A 359 13.83 -30.56 8.01
C GLU A 359 14.71 -30.21 6.79
N GLN A 360 14.08 -29.85 5.66
CA GLN A 360 14.80 -29.45 4.46
C GLN A 360 15.62 -28.16 4.67
N LEU A 361 15.07 -27.18 5.38
CA LEU A 361 15.78 -25.94 5.72
C LEU A 361 16.98 -26.22 6.66
N ILE A 362 16.81 -27.11 7.66
CA ILE A 362 17.88 -27.49 8.59
C ILE A 362 18.96 -28.31 7.87
N GLU A 363 18.60 -29.16 6.94
CA GLU A 363 19.56 -29.92 6.12
C GLU A 363 20.36 -28.99 5.22
N GLY A 364 19.69 -28.02 4.58
CA GLY A 364 20.34 -26.99 3.80
C GLY A 364 21.38 -26.17 4.60
N ILE A 365 21.13 -25.89 5.88
CA ILE A 365 22.11 -25.24 6.77
C ILE A 365 23.41 -26.03 6.84
N LYS A 366 23.35 -27.37 6.91
CA LYS A 366 24.54 -28.22 7.00
C LYS A 366 25.35 -28.20 5.70
N GLU A 367 24.64 -28.11 4.58
CA GLU A 367 25.27 -28.11 3.26
C GLU A 367 25.89 -26.77 2.88
N THR A 368 25.39 -25.68 3.44
CA THR A 368 25.78 -24.30 3.10
C THR A 368 26.56 -23.59 4.20
N ALA A 369 27.05 -24.33 5.19
CA ALA A 369 27.78 -23.79 6.35
C ALA A 369 29.00 -22.94 6.00
N ASP A 370 29.62 -23.17 4.85
CA ASP A 370 30.78 -22.43 4.37
C ASP A 370 30.44 -21.10 3.69
N ASN A 371 29.16 -20.83 3.39
CA ASN A 371 28.68 -19.58 2.80
C ASN A 371 27.80 -18.81 3.77
N VAL A 372 28.37 -17.78 4.40
CA VAL A 372 27.74 -17.01 5.49
C VAL A 372 26.44 -16.35 5.04
N ASP A 373 26.37 -15.82 3.82
CA ASP A 373 25.16 -15.11 3.32
C ASP A 373 24.02 -16.08 3.09
N VAL A 374 24.30 -17.24 2.48
CA VAL A 374 23.29 -18.29 2.26
C VAL A 374 22.82 -18.88 3.58
N LEU A 375 23.74 -19.12 4.50
CA LEU A 375 23.46 -19.60 5.85
C LEU A 375 22.52 -18.63 6.59
N GLN A 376 22.84 -17.33 6.57
CA GLN A 376 22.01 -16.32 7.20
C GLN A 376 20.60 -16.27 6.60
N ASN A 377 20.49 -16.35 5.28
CA ASN A 377 19.20 -16.38 4.59
C ASN A 377 18.36 -17.60 5.01
N GLN A 378 18.96 -18.79 5.11
CA GLN A 378 18.24 -19.99 5.55
C GLN A 378 17.79 -19.88 7.01
N ILE A 379 18.62 -19.32 7.88
CA ILE A 379 18.24 -19.06 9.28
C ILE A 379 17.07 -18.07 9.34
N ASN A 380 17.11 -17.01 8.56
CA ASN A 380 16.03 -16.01 8.47
C ASN A 380 14.71 -16.65 8.03
N GLN A 381 14.74 -17.52 7.03
CA GLN A 381 13.56 -18.27 6.57
C GLN A 381 12.99 -19.18 7.68
N ILE A 382 13.85 -19.89 8.41
CA ILE A 382 13.41 -20.72 9.55
C ILE A 382 12.71 -19.86 10.59
N ILE A 383 13.31 -18.73 10.98
CA ILE A 383 12.73 -17.83 11.99
C ILE A 383 11.38 -17.29 11.50
N ALA A 384 11.30 -16.80 10.26
CA ALA A 384 10.05 -16.29 9.70
C ALA A 384 8.94 -17.37 9.64
N LYS A 385 9.30 -18.62 9.27
CA LYS A 385 8.34 -19.75 9.32
C LYS A 385 7.92 -20.11 10.73
N LEU A 386 8.80 -20.00 11.71
CA LEU A 386 8.45 -20.19 13.12
C LEU A 386 7.50 -19.09 13.61
N GLN A 387 7.71 -17.82 13.20
CA GLN A 387 6.78 -16.73 13.50
C GLN A 387 5.38 -17.00 12.91
N ARG A 388 5.28 -17.47 11.67
CA ARG A 388 4.00 -17.87 11.06
C ARG A 388 3.33 -19.00 11.87
N LYS A 389 4.08 -20.03 12.29
CA LYS A 389 3.55 -21.13 13.11
C LYS A 389 3.09 -20.67 14.49
N LYS A 390 3.87 -19.80 15.15
CA LYS A 390 3.54 -19.24 16.47
C LYS A 390 2.15 -18.59 16.48
N ARG A 391 1.76 -17.91 15.41
CA ARG A 391 0.46 -17.21 15.30
C ARG A 391 -0.75 -18.16 15.27
N ASN A 392 -0.55 -19.41 14.85
CA ASN A 392 -1.57 -20.45 14.81
C ASN A 392 -1.51 -21.39 16.02
N MET A 393 -0.60 -21.17 16.98
CA MET A 393 -0.49 -22.02 18.16
C MET A 393 -1.54 -21.64 19.21
N THR A 394 -2.16 -22.66 19.79
CA THR A 394 -3.01 -22.47 20.96
C THR A 394 -2.15 -22.17 22.19
N ASP A 395 -2.75 -21.51 23.19
CA ASP A 395 -2.09 -21.24 24.49
C ASP A 395 -1.57 -22.52 25.16
N GLU A 396 -2.26 -23.64 24.97
CA GLU A 396 -1.86 -24.96 25.51
C GLU A 396 -0.57 -25.44 24.84
N THR A 397 -0.47 -25.29 23.51
CA THR A 397 0.73 -25.65 22.74
C THR A 397 1.91 -24.77 23.16
N LEU A 398 1.69 -23.45 23.30
CA LEU A 398 2.72 -22.51 23.76
C LEU A 398 3.21 -22.86 25.17
N ARG A 399 2.29 -23.16 26.12
CA ARG A 399 2.66 -23.59 27.47
C ARG A 399 3.40 -24.93 27.49
N SER A 400 3.06 -25.84 26.59
CA SER A 400 3.75 -27.13 26.46
C SER A 400 5.19 -26.94 25.97
N LEU A 401 5.41 -26.04 24.99
CA LEU A 401 6.75 -25.69 24.50
C LEU A 401 7.60 -25.02 25.58
N GLN A 402 7.01 -24.14 26.41
CA GLN A 402 7.69 -23.51 27.54
C GLN A 402 8.18 -24.51 28.62
N ARG A 403 7.59 -25.68 28.71
CA ARG A 403 8.01 -26.71 29.65
C ARG A 403 9.21 -27.54 29.19
N TYR A 404 9.54 -27.53 27.90
CA TYR A 404 10.74 -28.16 27.39
C TYR A 404 11.93 -27.22 27.61
N ASP A 405 12.72 -27.53 28.63
CA ASP A 405 13.94 -26.80 28.99
C ASP A 405 14.87 -26.60 27.78
N GLY A 406 14.95 -25.44 27.25
CA GLY A 406 15.76 -25.05 26.07
C GLY A 406 15.13 -23.95 25.23
N TRP A 407 13.85 -23.71 25.36
CA TRP A 407 13.12 -22.69 24.57
C TRP A 407 12.75 -21.45 25.40
N LEU A 408 13.40 -21.23 26.53
CA LEU A 408 13.24 -20.06 27.42
C LEU A 408 13.63 -18.69 26.79
N TYR A 409 13.98 -18.68 25.51
CA TYR A 409 14.35 -17.46 24.79
C TYR A 409 13.29 -16.87 23.87
N ALA A 410 12.13 -17.52 23.73
CA ALA A 410 11.04 -16.96 22.92
C ALA A 410 10.39 -15.69 23.53
N GLU A 411 10.61 -15.42 24.82
CA GLU A 411 10.18 -14.17 25.49
C GLU A 411 11.25 -13.06 25.51
N ARG A 412 12.46 -13.32 25.05
CA ARG A 412 13.56 -12.33 25.02
C ARG A 412 13.92 -11.87 23.61
N VAL A 413 13.17 -12.26 22.62
CA VAL A 413 13.26 -11.67 21.27
C VAL A 413 12.17 -10.61 21.17
N TYR A 414 12.29 -9.58 21.99
CA TYR A 414 11.62 -8.31 21.89
C TYR A 414 12.67 -7.21 21.77
#